data_393e2d43b30ac3b2092a965646420a7c
#
_entry.id   393e2d43b30ac3b2092a965646420a7c
#
_cell.length_a   1.000
_cell.length_b   1.000
_cell.length_c   1.000
_cell.angle_alpha   90.00
_cell.angle_beta   90.00
_cell.angle_gamma   90.00
#
_symmetry.space_group_name_H-M   'P 1'
#
loop_
_entity.id
_entity.type
_entity.pdbx_description
1 polymer ?
#
loop_
_entity_poly.entity_id
_entity_poly.type
_entity_poly.pdbx_seq_one_letter_code
_entity_poly.pdbx_strand_id
1 'polypeptide(L)'
;MLVERLMHSPPANLDMLIIEGANLGIDKPTISEAELEDQFVELGGRTPGRLFVTWSGQIIDRTVTLYRAARQCGRTLVIDLYTADVLEAVADGTRLPRPGFPNLAVVLTRSLRRHYDLLGRGDSRRCRPGW
;
A
#
# COMPACT_ATOMS: atom_id res chain seq x y z
N MET A 1 -13.56 -13.24 -5.95
CA MET A 1 -12.90 -11.94 -6.26
C MET A 1 -13.24 -11.49 -7.67
N LEU A 2 -12.96 -10.20 -8.04
CA LEU A 2 -13.33 -9.65 -9.37
C LEU A 2 -12.72 -10.47 -10.53
N VAL A 3 -11.45 -10.86 -10.39
CA VAL A 3 -10.72 -11.64 -11.42
C VAL A 3 -11.37 -13.01 -11.61
N GLU A 4 -11.73 -13.72 -10.58
CA GLU A 4 -12.42 -15.02 -10.67
C GLU A 4 -13.78 -14.89 -11.36
N ARG A 5 -14.54 -13.84 -11.05
CA ARG A 5 -15.79 -13.56 -11.77
C ARG A 5 -15.56 -13.31 -13.24
N LEU A 6 -14.53 -12.55 -13.59
CA LEU A 6 -14.19 -12.26 -14.98
C LEU A 6 -13.78 -13.52 -15.75
N MET A 7 -13.05 -14.44 -15.09
CA MET A 7 -12.57 -15.69 -15.70
C MET A 7 -13.67 -16.75 -15.83
N HIS A 8 -14.56 -16.87 -14.84
CA HIS A 8 -15.57 -17.94 -14.80
C HIS A 8 -16.98 -17.50 -15.24
N SER A 9 -17.27 -16.21 -15.19
CA SER A 9 -18.54 -15.63 -15.58
C SER A 9 -18.33 -14.24 -16.16
N PRO A 10 -17.66 -14.14 -17.33
CA PRO A 10 -17.47 -12.86 -18.00
C PRO A 10 -18.83 -12.23 -18.32
N PRO A 11 -18.93 -10.89 -18.32
CA PRO A 11 -20.14 -10.23 -18.76
C PRO A 11 -20.51 -10.67 -20.19
N ALA A 12 -21.78 -10.96 -20.41
CA ALA A 12 -22.29 -11.21 -21.75
C ALA A 12 -22.26 -9.88 -22.55
N ASN A 13 -22.00 -9.95 -23.84
CA ASN A 13 -22.00 -8.81 -24.77
C ASN A 13 -20.82 -7.83 -24.54
N LEU A 14 -19.60 -8.35 -24.40
CA LEU A 14 -18.37 -7.55 -24.48
C LEU A 14 -17.97 -7.38 -25.95
N ASP A 15 -17.95 -6.13 -26.43
CA ASP A 15 -17.47 -5.80 -27.78
C ASP A 15 -15.93 -5.74 -27.83
N MET A 16 -15.29 -5.41 -26.70
CA MET A 16 -13.84 -5.27 -26.63
C MET A 16 -13.32 -5.55 -25.20
N LEU A 17 -12.19 -6.24 -25.12
CA LEU A 17 -11.41 -6.42 -23.89
C LEU A 17 -10.00 -5.87 -24.10
N ILE A 18 -9.65 -4.84 -23.35
CA ILE A 18 -8.31 -4.26 -23.34
C ILE A 18 -7.59 -4.72 -22.07
N ILE A 19 -6.48 -5.43 -22.24
CA ILE A 19 -5.65 -5.91 -21.12
C ILE A 19 -4.20 -5.51 -21.34
N GLU A 20 -3.50 -5.26 -20.24
CA GLU A 20 -2.06 -5.08 -20.30
C GLU A 20 -1.37 -6.42 -20.53
N GLY A 21 -0.44 -6.46 -21.49
CA GLY A 21 0.29 -7.65 -21.87
C GLY A 21 1.79 -7.62 -21.49
N ALA A 22 2.19 -6.78 -20.54
CA ALA A 22 3.61 -6.57 -20.19
C ALA A 22 4.34 -7.88 -19.80
N ASN A 23 3.62 -8.87 -19.30
CA ASN A 23 4.16 -10.17 -18.88
C ASN A 23 3.81 -11.33 -19.83
N LEU A 24 3.31 -11.04 -21.03
CA LEU A 24 3.04 -12.07 -22.04
C LEU A 24 4.34 -12.81 -22.40
N GLY A 25 4.30 -14.13 -22.31
CA GLY A 25 5.48 -14.98 -22.59
C GLY A 25 6.49 -15.09 -21.45
N ILE A 26 6.23 -14.50 -20.29
CA ILE A 26 7.06 -14.67 -19.09
C ILE A 26 6.42 -15.76 -18.23
N ASP A 27 6.95 -16.96 -18.29
CA ASP A 27 6.56 -18.08 -17.42
C ASP A 27 7.29 -17.97 -16.06
N LYS A 28 6.89 -16.99 -15.26
CA LYS A 28 7.38 -16.86 -13.87
C LYS A 28 6.26 -17.23 -12.90
N PRO A 29 6.54 -18.08 -11.92
CA PRO A 29 5.58 -18.37 -10.87
C PRO A 29 5.20 -17.06 -10.16
N THR A 30 3.91 -16.78 -10.09
CA THR A 30 3.39 -15.63 -9.34
C THR A 30 3.35 -16.00 -7.87
N ILE A 31 4.16 -15.31 -7.07
CA ILE A 31 4.14 -15.44 -5.61
C ILE A 31 2.86 -14.79 -5.09
N SER A 32 2.12 -15.49 -4.24
CA SER A 32 0.94 -14.95 -3.57
C SER A 32 1.31 -13.86 -2.55
N GLU A 33 0.38 -12.98 -2.21
CA GLU A 33 0.62 -11.98 -1.16
C GLU A 33 0.90 -12.65 0.21
N ALA A 34 0.33 -13.82 0.49
CA ALA A 34 0.59 -14.56 1.71
C ALA A 34 2.04 -15.10 1.75
N GLU A 35 2.52 -15.72 0.69
CA GLU A 35 3.91 -16.18 0.59
C GLU A 35 4.90 -15.00 0.67
N LEU A 36 4.53 -13.88 0.09
CA LEU A 36 5.34 -12.66 0.16
C LEU A 36 5.37 -12.10 1.60
N GLU A 37 4.24 -12.13 2.31
CA GLU A 37 4.18 -11.75 3.73
C GLU A 37 5.16 -12.58 4.56
N ASP A 38 5.14 -13.92 4.39
CA ASP A 38 6.03 -14.82 5.11
C ASP A 38 7.51 -14.54 4.80
N GLN A 39 7.86 -14.30 3.54
CA GLN A 39 9.22 -13.93 3.14
C GLN A 39 9.66 -12.60 3.77
N PHE A 40 8.79 -11.61 3.85
CA PHE A 40 9.09 -10.34 4.51
C PHE A 40 9.22 -10.49 6.03
N VAL A 41 8.43 -11.36 6.65
CA VAL A 41 8.56 -11.67 8.08
C VAL A 41 9.91 -12.31 8.36
N GLU A 42 10.31 -13.30 7.56
CA GLU A 42 11.62 -13.95 7.70
C GLU A 42 12.76 -12.94 7.50
N LEU A 43 12.71 -12.15 6.42
CA LEU A 43 13.71 -11.14 6.14
C LEU A 43 13.78 -10.08 7.26
N GLY A 44 12.62 -9.64 7.74
CA GLY A 44 12.51 -8.66 8.82
C GLY A 44 13.06 -9.17 10.14
N GLY A 45 12.83 -10.44 10.46
CA GLY A 45 13.31 -11.06 11.69
C GLY A 45 14.84 -11.18 11.74
N ARG A 46 15.48 -11.47 10.60
CA ARG A 46 16.95 -11.66 10.54
C ARG A 46 17.74 -10.39 10.24
N THR A 47 17.09 -9.30 9.84
CA THR A 47 17.78 -8.06 9.48
C THR A 47 17.82 -7.09 10.67
N PRO A 48 18.99 -6.78 11.25
CA PRO A 48 19.06 -5.90 12.44
C PRO A 48 18.83 -4.42 12.12
N GLY A 49 18.99 -4.02 10.86
CA GLY A 49 18.91 -2.62 10.42
C GLY A 49 17.58 -2.25 9.77
N ARG A 50 17.60 -1.18 8.99
CA ARG A 50 16.46 -0.72 8.18
C ARG A 50 16.33 -1.57 6.94
N LEU A 51 15.08 -1.85 6.55
CA LEU A 51 14.73 -2.44 5.26
C LEU A 51 14.14 -1.34 4.36
N PHE A 52 14.64 -1.27 3.14
CA PHE A 52 14.08 -0.40 2.11
C PHE A 52 13.38 -1.29 1.09
N VAL A 53 12.10 -1.00 0.87
CA VAL A 53 11.25 -1.75 -0.06
C VAL A 53 10.67 -0.77 -1.07
N THR A 54 10.68 -1.15 -2.34
CA THR A 54 10.06 -0.38 -3.43
C THR A 54 8.79 -1.07 -3.90
N TRP A 55 7.68 -0.35 -3.91
CA TRP A 55 6.42 -0.82 -4.48
C TRP A 55 5.60 0.37 -4.97
N SER A 56 4.52 0.11 -5.70
CA SER A 56 3.56 1.15 -6.05
C SER A 56 2.56 1.33 -4.90
N GLY A 57 2.44 2.54 -4.38
CA GLY A 57 1.46 2.89 -3.34
C GLY A 57 0.00 2.69 -3.75
N GLN A 58 -0.27 2.53 -5.05
CA GLN A 58 -1.61 2.20 -5.57
C GLN A 58 -1.97 0.71 -5.40
N ILE A 59 -0.99 -0.17 -5.18
CA ILE A 59 -1.22 -1.59 -4.96
C ILE A 59 -1.53 -1.78 -3.47
N ILE A 60 -2.82 -1.66 -3.14
CA ILE A 60 -3.31 -1.73 -1.75
C ILE A 60 -2.94 -3.06 -1.09
N ASP A 61 -3.16 -4.18 -1.78
CA ASP A 61 -2.85 -5.51 -1.24
C ASP A 61 -1.37 -5.60 -0.83
N ARG A 62 -0.45 -5.09 -1.66
CA ARG A 62 0.98 -5.05 -1.34
C ARG A 62 1.28 -4.19 -0.11
N THR A 63 0.63 -3.05 0.02
CA THR A 63 0.80 -2.18 1.19
C THR A 63 0.28 -2.86 2.46
N VAL A 64 -0.84 -3.59 2.37
CA VAL A 64 -1.37 -4.39 3.49
C VAL A 64 -0.40 -5.52 3.87
N THR A 65 0.13 -6.23 2.87
CA THR A 65 1.12 -7.30 3.08
C THR A 65 2.35 -6.78 3.83
N LEU A 66 2.94 -5.67 3.36
CA LEU A 66 4.10 -5.05 4.01
C LEU A 66 3.79 -4.55 5.42
N TYR A 67 2.62 -3.98 5.64
CA TYR A 67 2.18 -3.53 6.96
C TYR A 67 2.04 -4.71 7.94
N ARG A 68 1.43 -5.81 7.51
CA ARG A 68 1.23 -7.01 8.32
C ARG A 68 2.56 -7.65 8.67
N ALA A 69 3.45 -7.81 7.69
CA ALA A 69 4.79 -8.31 7.90
C ALA A 69 5.61 -7.45 8.89
N ALA A 70 5.55 -6.11 8.73
CA ALA A 70 6.22 -5.20 9.65
C ALA A 70 5.71 -5.38 11.09
N ARG A 71 4.40 -5.47 11.28
CA ARG A 71 3.81 -5.71 12.61
C ARG A 71 4.27 -7.03 13.24
N GLN A 72 4.29 -8.11 12.47
CA GLN A 72 4.72 -9.42 12.94
C GLN A 72 6.18 -9.41 13.40
N CYS A 73 7.03 -8.60 12.76
CA CYS A 73 8.43 -8.40 13.15
C CYS A 73 8.64 -7.36 14.26
N GLY A 74 7.57 -6.78 14.84
CA GLY A 74 7.68 -5.67 15.79
C GLY A 74 8.26 -4.39 15.18
N ARG A 75 8.18 -4.23 13.86
CA ARG A 75 8.71 -3.08 13.11
C ARG A 75 7.61 -2.08 12.77
N THR A 76 8.02 -0.90 12.36
CA THR A 76 7.13 0.14 11.82
C THR A 76 7.30 0.23 10.32
N LEU A 77 6.21 0.09 9.56
CA LEU A 77 6.17 0.44 8.15
C LEU A 77 6.15 1.97 8.02
N VAL A 78 7.12 2.51 7.31
CA VAL A 78 7.17 3.94 6.99
C VAL A 78 6.79 4.11 5.53
N ILE A 79 5.72 4.85 5.28
CA ILE A 79 5.20 5.13 3.93
C ILE A 79 5.39 6.60 3.58
N ASP A 80 5.35 6.91 2.30
CA ASP A 80 5.31 8.28 1.83
C ASP A 80 3.90 8.88 1.92
N LEU A 81 3.81 10.18 1.72
CA LEU A 81 2.55 10.89 1.80
C LEU A 81 1.55 10.46 0.74
N TYR A 82 2.02 10.18 -0.49
CA TYR A 82 1.15 9.71 -1.57
C TYR A 82 0.48 8.37 -1.22
N THR A 83 1.24 7.42 -0.72
CA THR A 83 0.71 6.14 -0.24
C THR A 83 -0.28 6.34 0.91
N ALA A 84 0.01 7.29 1.81
CA ALA A 84 -0.89 7.62 2.91
C ALA A 84 -2.23 8.19 2.43
N ASP A 85 -2.20 9.11 1.46
CA ASP A 85 -3.40 9.69 0.84
C ASP A 85 -4.23 8.62 0.11
N VAL A 86 -3.59 7.70 -0.62
CA VAL A 86 -4.26 6.57 -1.28
C VAL A 86 -4.95 5.68 -0.25
N LEU A 87 -4.27 5.32 0.84
CA LEU A 87 -4.86 4.51 1.91
C LEU A 87 -6.05 5.22 2.56
N GLU A 88 -5.92 6.50 2.86
CA GLU A 88 -7.01 7.29 3.46
C GLU A 88 -8.24 7.35 2.55
N ALA A 89 -8.02 7.54 1.24
CA ALA A 89 -9.10 7.61 0.25
C ALA A 89 -9.91 6.31 0.13
N VAL A 90 -9.28 5.15 0.37
CA VAL A 90 -9.93 3.83 0.26
C VAL A 90 -10.29 3.20 1.60
N ALA A 91 -9.92 3.83 2.71
CA ALA A 91 -10.07 3.24 4.04
C ALA A 91 -11.50 3.33 4.60
N ASP A 92 -12.33 4.22 4.06
CA ASP A 92 -13.66 4.46 4.59
C ASP A 92 -14.52 3.19 4.55
N GLY A 93 -15.10 2.84 5.69
CA GLY A 93 -15.86 1.60 5.87
C GLY A 93 -15.04 0.31 5.79
N THR A 94 -13.70 0.37 5.77
CA THR A 94 -12.83 -0.80 5.66
C THR A 94 -11.94 -1.00 6.89
N ARG A 95 -11.24 -2.15 6.96
CA ARG A 95 -10.20 -2.45 7.95
C ARG A 95 -8.78 -2.24 7.40
N LEU A 96 -8.66 -1.50 6.32
CA LEU A 96 -7.34 -1.22 5.72
C LEU A 96 -6.49 -0.38 6.68
N PRO A 97 -5.17 -0.62 6.70
CA PRO A 97 -4.26 0.22 7.46
C PRO A 97 -4.33 1.66 6.93
N ARG A 98 -4.34 2.61 7.85
CA ARG A 98 -4.37 4.04 7.54
C ARG A 98 -3.52 4.80 8.54
N PRO A 99 -3.16 6.02 8.24
CA PRO A 99 -2.46 6.89 9.18
C PRO A 99 -3.13 6.87 10.57
N GLY A 100 -2.32 6.75 11.64
CA GLY A 100 -2.79 6.55 13.02
C GLY A 100 -2.89 5.10 13.47
N PHE A 101 -2.74 4.11 12.59
CA PHE A 101 -2.64 2.70 12.98
C PHE A 101 -1.29 2.43 13.66
N PRO A 102 -1.25 1.51 14.65
CA PRO A 102 -0.01 1.12 15.31
C PRO A 102 0.97 0.53 14.27
N ASN A 103 2.26 0.83 14.42
CA ASN A 103 3.32 0.37 13.51
C ASN A 103 3.21 0.88 12.06
N LEU A 104 2.48 1.98 11.83
CA LEU A 104 2.45 2.69 10.56
C LEU A 104 2.85 4.15 10.80
N ALA A 105 3.82 4.64 10.02
CA ALA A 105 4.27 6.02 10.08
C ALA A 105 4.35 6.63 8.68
N VAL A 106 4.14 7.92 8.59
CA VAL A 106 4.25 8.67 7.33
C VAL A 106 5.49 9.54 7.37
N VAL A 107 6.33 9.47 6.33
CA VAL A 107 7.48 10.35 6.19
C VAL A 107 7.08 11.62 5.45
N LEU A 108 7.36 12.77 6.08
CA LEU A 108 7.24 14.07 5.46
C LEU A 108 8.63 14.59 5.11
N THR A 109 8.92 14.73 3.83
CA THR A 109 10.16 15.40 3.39
C THR A 109 10.09 16.89 3.73
N ARG A 110 11.27 17.55 3.86
CA ARG A 110 11.31 18.99 4.19
C ARG A 110 10.56 19.86 3.17
N SER A 111 10.60 19.51 1.89
CA SER A 111 9.87 20.22 0.83
C SER A 111 8.37 20.08 0.96
N LEU A 112 7.89 18.88 1.24
CA LEU A 112 6.47 18.60 1.47
C LEU A 112 5.99 19.26 2.76
N ARG A 113 6.77 19.23 3.84
CA ARG A 113 6.43 19.92 5.08
C ARG A 113 6.23 21.42 4.88
N ARG A 114 7.12 22.08 4.10
CA ARG A 114 6.94 23.49 3.73
C ARG A 114 5.63 23.72 2.95
N HIS A 115 5.31 22.82 2.03
CA HIS A 115 4.08 22.93 1.24
C HIS A 115 2.84 22.77 2.11
N TYR A 116 2.85 21.81 3.03
CA TYR A 116 1.78 21.61 4.02
C TYR A 116 1.62 22.79 4.98
N ASP A 117 2.73 23.36 5.47
CA ASP A 117 2.69 24.54 6.32
C ASP A 117 2.11 25.76 5.59
N LEU A 118 2.30 25.86 4.28
CA LEU A 118 1.72 26.89 3.43
C LEU A 118 0.22 26.66 3.18
N LEU A 119 -0.20 25.43 2.95
CA LEU A 119 -1.61 25.07 2.75
C LEU A 119 -2.39 25.11 4.06
N GLY A 120 -1.79 24.71 5.18
CA GLY A 120 -2.41 24.71 6.50
C GLY A 120 -2.70 26.12 7.06
N ARG A 121 -2.08 27.16 6.51
CA ARG A 121 -2.45 28.57 6.81
C ARG A 121 -3.75 29.01 6.17
N GLY A 122 -4.30 28.24 5.22
CA GLY A 122 -5.55 28.55 4.52
C GLY A 122 -6.77 27.74 4.99
N ASP A 123 -6.59 26.57 5.61
CA ASP A 123 -7.73 25.72 6.03
C ASP A 123 -7.38 24.95 7.32
N SER A 124 -7.72 25.55 8.45
CA SER A 124 -7.52 24.99 9.79
C SER A 124 -8.38 23.73 10.08
N ARG A 125 -9.15 23.24 9.12
CA ARG A 125 -10.06 22.09 9.28
C ARG A 125 -9.53 20.77 8.76
N ARG A 126 -8.43 20.77 7.99
CA ARG A 126 -7.85 19.54 7.42
C ARG A 126 -6.61 18.99 8.13
N CYS A 127 -5.97 19.76 8.97
CA CYS A 127 -4.85 19.29 9.78
C CYS A 127 -5.30 19.07 11.22
N ARG A 128 -5.82 17.90 11.56
CA ARG A 128 -5.88 17.50 12.98
C ARG A 128 -4.45 17.18 13.42
N PRO A 129 -3.90 17.85 14.46
CA PRO A 129 -2.62 17.43 15.03
C PRO A 129 -2.86 16.14 15.82
N GLY A 130 -2.36 15.06 15.28
CA GLY A 130 -2.50 13.71 15.83
C GLY A 130 -1.50 12.73 15.25
N TRP A 131 -0.42 13.24 14.69
CA TRP A 131 0.69 12.45 14.13
C TRP A 131 1.94 12.51 15.03
#